data_eeb0c48558e59115a2da43b0a9af630a
#
_entry.id   eeb0c48558e59115a2da43b0a9af630a
#
_cell.length_a   1.000
_cell.length_b   1.000
_cell.length_c   1.000
_cell.angle_alpha   90.00
_cell.angle_beta   90.00
_cell.angle_gamma   90.00
#
_symmetry.space_group_name_H-M   'P 1'
#
loop_
_entity.id
_entity.type
_entity.pdbx_description
1 polymer ?
#
loop_
_entity_poly.entity_id
_entity_poly.type
_entity_poly.pdbx_seq_one_letter_code
_entity_poly.pdbx_strand_id
1 'polypeptide(L)'
;MKQTDQNSVSDDLESILRERLSGLKPLRLELIDDSALHAGHAGAQGGGGHYRLLLISAEFSGKSTLARHRLIYAALGELMRSKIHALSIASLAPDEAH
;
A
#
# COMPACT_ATOMS: atom_id res chain seq x y z
N MET A 1 16.81 -5.84 17.86
CA MET A 1 16.87 -5.82 17.12
C MET A 1 16.16 -5.94 16.25
N LYS A 2 16.10 -5.98 15.55
CA LYS A 2 15.45 -5.94 14.67
C LYS A 2 15.43 -6.85 13.84
N GLN A 3 14.87 -7.41 13.47
CA GLN A 3 14.85 -8.22 12.69
C GLN A 3 14.61 -8.03 11.56
N THR A 4 14.72 -8.41 10.92
CA THR A 4 14.55 -8.10 9.80
C THR A 4 13.75 -8.83 9.12
N ASP A 5 13.13 -8.54 8.43
CA ASP A 5 12.31 -9.18 7.82
C ASP A 5 12.44 -9.20 6.56
N GLN A 6 12.76 -9.92 6.09
CA GLN A 6 12.94 -9.97 4.88
C GLN A 6 11.95 -9.95 4.04
N ASN A 7 10.92 -9.87 4.34
CA ASN A 7 10.01 -10.06 3.44
C ASN A 7 9.74 -9.18 2.68
N SER A 8 10.16 -8.44 2.43
CA SER A 8 9.65 -7.97 1.41
C SER A 8 9.68 -6.56 1.31
N VAL A 9 9.12 -5.81 1.91
CA VAL A 9 9.02 -4.38 1.76
C VAL A 9 10.11 -3.75 2.56
N SER A 10 10.79 -2.77 2.01
CA SER A 10 11.82 -2.11 2.79
C SER A 10 11.16 -1.39 3.95
N ASP A 11 11.81 -1.37 5.07
CA ASP A 11 11.27 -0.71 6.23
C ASP A 11 11.02 0.75 5.97
N ASP A 12 11.87 1.38 5.16
CA ASP A 12 11.70 2.79 4.88
C ASP A 12 10.40 3.06 4.14
N LEU A 13 10.10 2.27 3.14
CA LEU A 13 8.90 2.49 2.37
C LEU A 13 7.67 2.22 3.21
N GLU A 14 7.70 1.15 3.97
CA GLU A 14 6.54 0.84 4.81
C GLU A 14 6.32 1.92 5.85
N SER A 15 7.37 2.44 6.45
CA SER A 15 7.24 3.51 7.43
C SER A 15 6.65 4.75 6.81
N ILE A 16 7.10 5.10 5.62
CA ILE A 16 6.59 6.28 4.94
C ILE A 16 5.12 6.09 4.61
N LEU A 17 4.76 4.90 4.12
CA LEU A 17 3.38 4.65 3.79
C LEU A 17 2.48 4.73 5.01
N ARG A 18 2.91 4.15 6.11
CA ARG A 18 2.11 4.21 7.33
C ARG A 18 1.92 5.64 7.80
N GLU A 19 2.95 6.42 7.69
CA GLU A 19 2.84 7.80 8.09
C GLU A 19 1.90 8.58 7.17
N ARG A 20 2.03 8.38 5.86
CA ARG A 20 1.18 9.07 4.91
C ARG A 20 -0.28 8.68 5.07
N LEU A 21 -0.54 7.42 5.40
CA LEU A 21 -1.90 6.94 5.51
C LEU A 21 -2.49 7.09 6.90
N SER A 22 -1.73 7.63 7.84
CA SER A 22 -2.20 7.74 9.21
C SER A 22 -3.45 8.62 9.34
N GLY A 23 -3.61 9.57 8.44
CA GLY A 23 -4.80 10.43 8.49
C GLY A 23 -6.09 9.68 8.18
N LEU A 24 -5.99 8.50 7.57
CA LEU A 24 -7.16 7.68 7.31
C LEU A 24 -7.45 6.76 8.49
N LYS A 25 -6.68 6.86 9.56
CA LYS A 25 -6.91 6.13 10.80
C LYS A 25 -7.09 4.65 10.57
N PRO A 26 -6.09 3.99 9.99
CA PRO A 26 -6.24 2.58 9.65
C PRO A 26 -6.36 1.70 10.87
N LEU A 27 -7.33 0.79 10.82
CA LEU A 27 -7.45 -0.25 11.82
C LEU A 27 -6.52 -1.40 11.46
N ARG A 28 -6.21 -1.55 10.18
CA ARG A 28 -5.29 -2.55 9.74
C ARG A 28 -4.65 -2.06 8.46
N LEU A 29 -3.36 -2.23 8.34
CA LEU A 29 -2.63 -1.86 7.15
C LEU A 29 -1.61 -2.94 6.87
N GLU A 30 -1.67 -3.53 5.68
CA GLU A 30 -0.69 -4.52 5.27
C GLU A 30 -0.15 -4.12 3.92
N LEU A 31 1.13 -4.16 3.77
CA LEU A 31 1.77 -3.85 2.51
C LEU A 31 2.62 -5.05 2.10
N ILE A 32 2.36 -5.56 0.91
CA ILE A 32 3.05 -6.73 0.42
C ILE A 32 3.78 -6.34 -0.85
N ASP A 33 5.05 -6.70 -0.92
CA ASP A 33 5.86 -6.42 -2.08
C ASP A 33 5.75 -7.59 -3.04
N ASP A 34 5.10 -7.36 -4.17
CA ASP A 34 4.93 -8.38 -5.17
C ASP A 34 6.02 -8.32 -6.24
N SER A 35 6.99 -7.44 -6.07
CA SER A 35 8.02 -7.29 -7.09
C SER A 35 8.75 -8.59 -7.38
N ALA A 36 8.94 -9.40 -6.36
CA ALA A 36 9.66 -10.65 -6.55
C ALA A 36 8.92 -11.62 -7.46
N LEU A 37 7.62 -11.50 -7.55
CA LEU A 37 6.87 -12.36 -8.44
C LEU A 37 7.15 -12.06 -9.89
N HIS A 38 7.68 -10.88 -10.17
CA HIS A 38 7.98 -10.47 -11.52
C HIS A 38 9.48 -10.46 -11.79
N ALA A 39 10.26 -10.93 -10.85
CA ALA A 39 11.70 -10.94 -11.03
C ALA A 39 12.03 -11.81 -12.25
N GLY A 40 12.81 -11.40 -13.10
CA GLY A 40 13.08 -12.13 -14.30
C GLY A 40 12.30 -11.66 -15.51
N HIS A 41 11.26 -10.88 -15.30
CA HIS A 41 10.54 -10.31 -16.41
C HIS A 41 11.18 -8.99 -16.77
N ALA A 42 11.24 -8.71 -18.03
CA ALA A 42 11.89 -7.49 -18.46
C ALA A 42 11.26 -6.26 -17.80
N GLY A 43 9.97 -6.28 -17.62
CA GLY A 43 9.32 -5.12 -17.04
C GLY A 43 9.68 -4.88 -15.60
N ALA A 44 10.23 -5.86 -14.95
CA ALA A 44 10.55 -5.69 -13.54
C ALA A 44 11.80 -4.87 -13.34
N GLN A 45 12.47 -4.55 -14.43
CA GLN A 45 13.65 -3.82 -14.25
C GLN A 45 13.51 -2.38 -14.22
N GLY A 46 12.41 -1.84 -14.39
CA GLY A 46 12.28 -0.42 -14.60
C GLY A 46 12.35 0.43 -13.36
N GLY A 47 12.60 -0.09 -12.24
CA GLY A 47 12.59 0.71 -11.04
C GLY A 47 11.19 0.81 -10.51
N GLY A 48 11.03 1.20 -9.27
CA GLY A 48 9.75 1.18 -8.61
C GLY A 48 9.31 -0.23 -8.35
N GLY A 49 8.38 -0.44 -7.49
CA GLY A 49 7.93 -1.77 -7.12
C GLY A 49 6.49 -2.00 -7.43
N HIS A 50 6.10 -3.26 -7.39
CA HIS A 50 4.71 -3.67 -7.50
C HIS A 50 4.28 -4.12 -6.12
N TYR A 51 3.26 -3.48 -5.60
CA TYR A 51 2.86 -3.71 -4.21
C TYR A 51 1.39 -3.98 -4.10
N ARG A 52 1.00 -4.65 -3.04
CA ARG A 52 -0.41 -4.80 -2.69
C ARG A 52 -0.63 -4.16 -1.34
N LEU A 53 -1.68 -3.38 -1.21
CA LEU A 53 -2.01 -2.69 0.01
C LEU A 53 -3.38 -3.12 0.49
N LEU A 54 -3.46 -3.57 1.74
CA LEU A 54 -4.75 -3.79 2.38
C LEU A 54 -4.91 -2.71 3.43
N LEU A 55 -6.01 -1.98 3.37
CA LEU A 55 -6.26 -0.92 4.33
C LEU A 55 -7.69 -1.01 4.81
N ILE A 56 -7.87 -1.19 6.10
CA ILE A 56 -9.19 -1.25 6.71
C ILE A 56 -9.34 -0.02 7.57
N SER A 57 -10.40 0.74 7.33
CA SER A 57 -10.62 1.98 8.07
C SER A 57 -12.09 2.33 8.12
N ALA A 58 -12.52 2.83 9.28
CA ALA A 58 -13.89 3.32 9.42
C ALA A 58 -14.14 4.52 8.51
N GLU A 59 -13.09 5.20 8.09
CA GLU A 59 -13.24 6.34 7.19
C GLU A 59 -13.78 5.91 5.83
N PHE A 60 -13.71 4.62 5.52
CA PHE A 60 -14.20 4.14 4.24
C PHE A 60 -15.68 3.80 4.26
N SER A 61 -16.31 3.81 5.42
CA SER A 61 -17.73 3.44 5.51
C SER A 61 -18.56 4.38 4.68
N GLY A 62 -19.44 3.83 3.89
CA GLY A 62 -20.34 4.62 3.05
C GLY A 62 -19.71 5.17 1.79
N LYS A 63 -18.45 4.90 1.54
CA LYS A 63 -17.78 5.44 0.37
C LYS A 63 -17.62 4.37 -0.71
N SER A 64 -17.70 4.80 -1.95
CA SER A 64 -17.47 3.90 -3.06
C SER A 64 -16.01 3.49 -3.13
N THR A 65 -15.73 2.43 -3.86
CA THR A 65 -14.34 2.02 -4.06
C THR A 65 -13.53 3.14 -4.68
N LEU A 66 -14.09 3.83 -5.63
CA LEU A 66 -13.37 4.92 -6.28
C LEU A 66 -13.02 6.02 -5.27
N ALA A 67 -13.98 6.39 -4.42
CA ALA A 67 -13.71 7.43 -3.45
C ALA A 67 -12.64 7.00 -2.45
N ARG A 68 -12.66 5.73 -2.06
CA ARG A 68 -11.65 5.22 -1.15
C ARG A 68 -10.26 5.27 -1.77
N HIS A 69 -10.18 4.85 -3.02
CA HIS A 69 -8.90 4.85 -3.71
C HIS A 69 -8.37 6.27 -3.89
N ARG A 70 -9.26 7.22 -4.14
CA ARG A 70 -8.82 8.60 -4.26
C ARG A 70 -8.23 9.13 -2.97
N LEU A 71 -8.81 8.74 -1.84
CA LEU A 71 -8.25 9.16 -0.55
C LEU A 71 -6.87 8.57 -0.36
N ILE A 72 -6.69 7.32 -0.75
CA ILE A 72 -5.40 6.66 -0.60
C ILE A 72 -4.37 7.30 -1.52
N TYR A 73 -4.71 7.50 -2.78
CA TYR A 73 -3.75 8.09 -3.70
C TYR A 73 -3.39 9.53 -3.30
N ALA A 74 -4.36 10.27 -2.78
CA ALA A 74 -4.06 11.61 -2.32
C ALA A 74 -3.09 11.59 -1.15
N ALA A 75 -3.25 10.63 -0.26
CA ALA A 75 -2.36 10.52 0.88
C ALA A 75 -0.96 10.09 0.48
N LEU A 76 -0.86 9.21 -0.51
CA LEU A 76 0.44 8.73 -0.95
C LEU A 76 1.19 9.75 -1.79
N GLY A 77 0.45 10.59 -2.52
CA GLY A 77 1.06 11.67 -3.25
C GLY A 77 2.16 11.22 -4.19
N GLU A 78 3.30 11.86 -4.08
CA GLU A 78 4.38 11.62 -5.02
C GLU A 78 4.99 10.23 -4.91
N LEU A 79 4.70 9.49 -3.84
CA LEU A 79 5.23 8.14 -3.73
C LEU A 79 4.80 7.29 -4.91
N MET A 80 3.62 7.58 -5.46
CA MET A 80 3.13 6.83 -6.60
C MET A 80 3.97 7.07 -7.85
N ARG A 81 4.76 8.11 -7.87
CA ARG A 81 5.60 8.37 -9.02
C ARG A 81 7.06 8.02 -8.78
N SER A 82 7.46 8.00 -7.53
CA SER A 82 8.88 7.82 -7.24
C SER A 82 9.24 6.46 -6.70
N LYS A 83 8.36 5.85 -5.92
CA LYS A 83 8.70 4.59 -5.25
C LYS A 83 7.81 3.45 -5.64
N ILE A 84 6.61 3.71 -6.10
CA ILE A 84 5.65 2.67 -6.37
C ILE A 84 5.31 2.69 -7.84
N HIS A 85 5.62 1.60 -8.54
CA HIS A 85 5.30 1.50 -9.95
C HIS A 85 3.85 1.09 -10.14
N ALA A 86 3.39 0.15 -9.36
CA ALA A 86 2.01 -0.30 -9.43
C ALA A 86 1.53 -0.66 -8.04
N LEU A 87 0.27 -0.39 -7.78
CA LEU A 87 -0.30 -0.64 -6.47
C LEU A 87 -1.69 -1.22 -6.63
N SER A 88 -1.89 -2.42 -6.09
CA SER A 88 -3.20 -3.02 -5.99
C SER A 88 -3.74 -2.71 -4.61
N ILE A 89 -4.96 -2.24 -4.53
CA ILE A 89 -5.52 -1.78 -3.27
C ILE A 89 -6.75 -2.55 -2.90
N ALA A 90 -6.80 -3.03 -1.66
CA ALA A 90 -8.01 -3.53 -1.05
C ALA A 90 -8.35 -2.55 0.06
N SER A 91 -9.44 -1.82 -0.10
CA SER A 91 -9.85 -0.80 0.85
C SER A 91 -11.20 -1.20 1.42
N LEU A 92 -11.25 -1.45 2.71
CA LEU A 92 -12.43 -2.01 3.34
C LEU A 92 -12.85 -1.19 4.54
N ALA A 93 -14.15 -1.07 4.74
CA ALA A 93 -14.67 -0.58 6.00
C ALA A 93 -14.67 -1.75 6.99
N PRO A 94 -14.72 -1.48 8.28
CA PRO A 94 -14.60 -2.57 9.26
C PRO A 94 -15.64 -3.66 9.10
N ASP A 95 -16.86 -3.31 8.74
CA ASP A 95 -17.90 -4.32 8.61
C ASP A 95 -17.78 -5.11 7.31
N GLU A 96 -16.90 -4.72 6.42
CA GLU A 96 -16.66 -5.46 5.19
C GLU A 96 -15.49 -6.43 5.33
N ALA A 97 -14.72 -6.29 6.38
CA ALA A 97 -13.54 -7.12 6.55
C ALA A 97 -13.92 -8.36 7.34
N HIS A 98 -13.79 -9.52 6.75
CA HIS A 98 -14.17 -10.77 7.40
C HIS A 98 -13.00 -11.68 7.59
#